data_79c4fa538f736e6da86fda90655f313d
#
_entry.id   79c4fa538f736e6da86fda90655f313d
#
_cell.length_a   1.000
_cell.length_b   1.000
_cell.length_c   1.000
_cell.angle_alpha   90.00
_cell.angle_beta   90.00
_cell.angle_gamma   90.00
#
_symmetry.space_group_name_H-M   'P 1'
#
loop_
_entity.id
_entity.type
_entity.pdbx_description
1 polymer ?
#
loop_
_entity_poly.entity_id
_entity_poly.type
_entity_poly.pdbx_seq_one_letter_code
_entity_poly.pdbx_strand_id
1 'polypeptide(L)' 'MAWCRVSSLTAAVARTLKEARFPMNRGQVLTLAKGKVVERWEVDYFLSKALRRRRYRDLRGVMVDLKGWLSAQG' A
#
# COMPACT_ATOMS: atom_id res chain seq x y z
N MET A 1 -3.81 -19.44 -6.05
CA MET A 1 -4.82 -18.98 -5.10
C MET A 1 -4.67 -17.48 -4.85
N ALA A 2 -5.76 -16.78 -4.94
CA ALA A 2 -5.77 -15.32 -4.78
C ALA A 2 -5.28 -14.88 -3.39
N TRP A 3 -5.53 -15.69 -2.37
CA TRP A 3 -5.16 -15.36 -0.99
C TRP A 3 -3.67 -15.20 -0.79
N CYS A 4 -2.85 -16.05 -1.40
CA CYS A 4 -1.41 -15.96 -1.28
C CYS A 4 -0.88 -14.68 -1.91
N ARG A 5 -1.48 -14.28 -3.03
CA ARG A 5 -1.08 -13.05 -3.73
C ARG A 5 -1.43 -11.81 -2.93
N VAL A 6 -2.60 -11.80 -2.30
CA VAL A 6 -3.01 -10.67 -1.45
C VAL A 6 -2.05 -10.52 -0.27
N SER A 7 -1.66 -11.63 0.35
CA SER A 7 -0.68 -11.60 1.44
C SER A 7 0.67 -11.07 0.98
N SER A 8 1.12 -11.47 -0.23
CA SER A 8 2.36 -10.96 -0.81
C SER A 8 2.31 -9.46 -1.03
N LEU A 9 1.21 -8.97 -1.55
CA LEU A 9 1.05 -7.53 -1.80
C LEU A 9 1.07 -6.74 -0.48
N THR A 10 0.36 -7.20 0.53
CA THR A 10 0.35 -6.54 1.84
C THR A 10 1.75 -6.51 2.45
N ALA A 11 2.46 -7.62 2.38
CA ALA A 11 3.82 -7.69 2.89
C ALA A 11 4.76 -6.77 2.11
N ALA A 12 4.60 -6.71 0.80
CA ALA A 12 5.41 -5.83 -0.05
C ALA A 12 5.20 -4.37 0.30
N VAL A 13 3.95 -3.97 0.51
CA VAL A 13 3.63 -2.60 0.90
C VAL A 13 4.21 -2.29 2.27
N ALA A 14 4.06 -3.19 3.22
CA ALA A 14 4.60 -3.01 4.57
C ALA A 14 6.12 -2.84 4.54
N ARG A 15 6.81 -3.63 3.75
CA ARG A 15 8.27 -3.51 3.60
C ARG A 15 8.68 -2.19 2.94
N THR A 16 7.96 -1.81 1.90
CA THR A 16 8.23 -0.56 1.18
C THR A 16 8.12 0.64 2.10
N LEU A 17 7.14 0.63 3.00
CA LEU A 17 6.86 1.76 3.87
C LEU A 17 7.46 1.62 5.27
N LYS A 18 8.20 0.53 5.52
CA LYS A 18 8.78 0.27 6.84
C LYS A 18 9.66 1.41 7.33
N GLU A 19 10.48 1.97 6.43
CA GLU A 19 11.39 3.03 6.76
C GLU A 19 10.82 4.43 6.52
N ALA A 20 9.57 4.49 6.08
CA ALA A 20 8.93 5.77 5.81
C ALA A 20 8.73 6.54 7.11
N ARG A 21 8.88 7.85 7.02
CA ARG A 21 8.68 8.74 8.17
C ARG A 21 7.26 9.30 8.15
N PHE A 22 6.45 8.78 9.02
CA PHE A 22 5.10 9.29 9.18
C PHE A 22 5.08 10.44 10.19
N PRO A 23 4.14 11.36 10.11
CA PRO A 23 3.00 11.36 9.17
C PRO A 23 3.41 11.69 7.74
N MET A 24 2.65 11.18 6.78
CA MET A 24 2.86 11.44 5.36
C MET A 24 1.52 11.70 4.69
N ASN A 25 1.54 12.51 3.62
CA ASN A 25 0.34 12.65 2.81
C ASN A 25 0.31 11.57 1.73
N ARG A 26 -0.84 11.43 1.08
CA ARG A 26 -1.05 10.41 0.05
C ARG A 26 0.01 10.50 -1.07
N GLY A 27 0.30 11.72 -1.51
CA GLY A 27 1.28 11.93 -2.57
C GLY A 27 2.67 11.45 -2.17
N GLN A 28 3.07 11.68 -0.92
CA GLN A 28 4.37 11.23 -0.43
C GLN A 28 4.44 9.70 -0.37
N VAL A 29 3.36 9.05 0.07
CA VAL A 29 3.30 7.60 0.10
C VAL A 29 3.44 7.02 -1.30
N LEU A 30 2.73 7.59 -2.28
CA LEU A 30 2.79 7.14 -3.66
C LEU A 30 4.16 7.37 -4.27
N THR A 31 4.79 8.50 -3.96
CA THR A 31 6.14 8.80 -4.45
C THR A 31 7.14 7.77 -3.91
N LEU A 32 7.01 7.42 -2.64
CA LEU A 32 7.90 6.43 -2.03
C LEU A 32 7.74 5.06 -2.67
N ALA A 33 6.52 4.71 -3.02
CA ALA A 33 6.20 3.41 -3.64
C ALA A 33 6.53 3.37 -5.14
N LYS A 34 6.75 4.53 -5.75
CA LYS A 34 7.00 4.61 -7.18
C LYS A 34 8.22 3.80 -7.58
N GLY A 35 8.05 2.97 -8.60
CA GLY A 35 9.13 2.13 -9.09
C GLY A 35 9.33 0.84 -8.31
N LYS A 36 8.57 0.62 -7.26
CA LYS A 36 8.64 -0.61 -6.47
C LYS A 36 7.75 -1.67 -7.10
N VAL A 37 8.36 -2.74 -7.57
CA VAL A 37 7.64 -3.88 -8.13
C VAL A 37 8.04 -5.12 -7.36
N VAL A 38 7.06 -5.79 -6.76
CA VAL A 38 7.28 -7.03 -6.01
C VAL A 38 6.36 -8.10 -6.58
N GLU A 39 6.92 -9.17 -7.09
CA GLU A 39 6.16 -10.30 -7.64
C GLU A 39 5.09 -9.86 -8.65
N ARG A 40 5.46 -8.99 -9.58
CA ARG A 40 4.58 -8.42 -10.62
C ARG A 40 3.58 -7.39 -10.08
N TRP A 41 3.62 -7.09 -8.78
CA TRP A 41 2.75 -6.06 -8.22
C TRP A 41 3.42 -4.70 -8.36
N GLU A 42 2.77 -3.80 -9.08
CA GLU A 42 3.17 -2.42 -9.11
C GLU A 42 2.58 -1.75 -7.86
N VAL A 43 3.39 -1.63 -6.83
CA VAL A 43 2.93 -1.16 -5.52
C VAL A 43 2.26 0.20 -5.60
N ASP A 44 2.84 1.13 -6.35
CA ASP A 44 2.27 2.47 -6.50
C ASP A 44 0.89 2.43 -7.17
N TYR A 45 0.69 1.56 -8.15
CA TYR A 45 -0.60 1.43 -8.80
C TYR A 45 -1.68 1.00 -7.82
N PHE A 46 -1.39 -0.05 -7.03
CA PHE A 46 -2.35 -0.56 -6.06
C PHE A 46 -2.63 0.45 -4.95
N LEU A 47 -1.60 1.15 -4.49
CA LEU A 47 -1.78 2.17 -3.48
C LEU A 47 -2.60 3.34 -4.02
N SER A 48 -2.41 3.72 -5.27
CA SER A 48 -3.18 4.82 -5.86
C SER A 48 -4.68 4.49 -5.91
N LYS A 49 -5.03 3.20 -6.04
CA LYS A 49 -6.41 2.75 -6.03
C LYS A 49 -6.96 2.58 -4.62
N ALA A 50 -6.12 2.13 -3.69
CA ALA A 50 -6.53 1.76 -2.34
C ALA A 50 -6.59 2.94 -1.37
N LEU A 51 -5.68 3.89 -1.50
CA LEU A 51 -5.58 4.99 -0.56
C LEU A 51 -6.72 5.99 -0.77
N ARG A 52 -7.54 6.18 0.27
CA ARG A 52 -8.69 7.07 0.23
C ARG A 52 -8.46 8.37 0.98
N ARG A 53 -7.56 8.34 1.96
CA ARG A 53 -7.28 9.48 2.81
C ARG A 53 -6.20 10.35 2.18
N ARG A 54 -6.21 11.63 2.50
CA ARG A 54 -5.20 12.56 2.01
C ARG A 54 -3.93 12.51 2.85
N ARG A 55 -4.05 12.10 4.11
CA ARG A 55 -2.95 12.09 5.06
C ARG A 55 -2.99 10.83 5.93
N TYR A 56 -1.82 10.31 6.23
CA TYR A 56 -1.68 9.11 7.05
C TYR A 56 -0.74 9.40 8.21
N ARG A 57 -1.18 9.08 9.42
CA ARG A 57 -0.39 9.28 10.63
C ARG A 57 0.67 8.20 10.80
N ASP A 58 0.37 7.00 10.34
CA ASP A 58 1.25 5.85 10.49
C ASP A 58 0.97 4.82 9.40
N LEU A 59 1.78 3.78 9.39
CA LEU A 59 1.65 2.71 8.41
C LEU A 59 0.31 1.98 8.56
N ARG A 60 -0.22 1.90 9.78
CA ARG A 60 -1.48 1.21 10.03
C ARG A 60 -2.62 1.79 9.18
N GLY A 61 -2.70 3.11 9.07
CA GLY A 61 -3.72 3.75 8.26
C GLY A 61 -3.65 3.34 6.79
N VAL A 62 -2.43 3.28 6.26
CA VAL A 62 -2.20 2.82 4.89
C VAL A 62 -2.66 1.37 4.73
N MET A 63 -2.29 0.51 5.66
CA MET A 63 -2.62 -0.91 5.59
C MET A 63 -4.13 -1.15 5.71
N VAL A 64 -4.82 -0.38 6.56
CA VAL A 64 -6.26 -0.49 6.70
C VAL A 64 -6.96 -0.17 5.37
N ASP A 65 -6.55 0.91 4.71
CA ASP A 65 -7.13 1.29 3.42
C ASP A 65 -6.82 0.25 2.35
N LEU A 66 -5.60 -0.28 2.32
CA LEU A 66 -5.21 -1.30 1.36
C LEU A 66 -6.03 -2.58 1.55
N LYS A 67 -6.14 -3.05 2.77
CA LYS A 67 -6.91 -4.27 3.06
C LYS A 67 -8.39 -4.08 2.75
N GLY A 68 -8.93 -2.92 3.05
CA GLY A 68 -10.33 -2.60 2.73
C GLY A 68 -10.58 -2.64 1.23
N TRP A 69 -9.68 -2.06 0.44
CA TRP A 69 -9.80 -2.06 -1.00
C TRP A 69 -9.70 -3.48 -1.56
N LEU A 70 -8.75 -4.27 -1.08
CA LEU A 70 -8.56 -5.64 -1.53
C LEU A 70 -9.79 -6.50 -1.20
N SER A 71 -10.38 -6.32 -0.04
CA SER A 71 -11.60 -7.03 0.34
C SER A 71 -12.76 -6.69 -0.59
N ALA A 72 -12.85 -5.45 -1.02
CA ALA A 72 -13.91 -5.01 -1.95
C ALA A 72 -13.72 -5.62 -3.34
N GLN A 73 -12.49 -5.95 -3.73
CA GLN A 73 -12.21 -6.57 -5.04
C GLN A 73 -12.46 -8.07 -5.03
N GLY A 74 -12.37 -8.67 -3.87
CA GLY A 74 -12.54 -10.11 -3.73
C GLY A 74 -13.95 -10.51 -3.53
#